data_fc579b089fa02dba0bc00af6ed20f2b2
#
_entry.id   fc579b089fa02dba0bc00af6ed20f2b2
#
_cell.length_a   1.000
_cell.length_b   1.000
_cell.length_c   1.000
_cell.angle_alpha   90.00
_cell.angle_beta   90.00
_cell.angle_gamma   90.00
#
_symmetry.space_group_name_H-M   'P 1'
#
loop_
_entity.id
_entity.type
_entity.pdbx_description
1 polymer ?
#
loop_
_entity_poly.entity_id
_entity_poly.type
_entity_poly.pdbx_seq_one_letter_code
_entity_poly.pdbx_strand_id
1 'polypeptide(L)'
;MGCPDDWRECRHPSIRSRHIAATCEIVLSSLLLKHPPLARRSGARRHPNNDNKVNIAMLDLLNDLIWSKLLIVMLIGLGLLFTIRSGFVQFRYFGNMFSIFGHAFERQPGQLSSFQALMLSVAGRVGAGNIAGVSVAIMLGGPGAIFWMWVVALVGMATSYFECSLAQLYKRREPDGTYRGGPAFYIQHGLGQRWLGIVVSILLLMTFGFGFNAVQSFTVASSLHDTFGVPTVASGIALTLVIAGIIFGGIRRIAKWADVLVPVMAFSYLGMALFVIGSNFGAVPETFGLIFRSAFGLEQAFAGGIGAAILMGVKRGLFSNEAGLGSAPNVAAVAEVKHPVAQGIVQSLSVFIDTIILCSCTALIILLSGVYEPGMDQAGVVLTQTAMAAVVGEWGRVFISIALLLFVFTTLIYNYYLGENALGFFTEKRLPVVIYRILVVILVLWGSVQDLGTVFAFADVTMGLLAIANLIAVALLFKVGLRLMRDYDRQIRAGIEQPVLDPKDFADLDLDPAVWKANMPATPDTTERR
;
A
#
# COMPACT_ATOMS: atom_id res chain seq x y z
N MET A 1 19.82 13.75 65.34
CA MET A 1 18.52 13.42 65.96
C MET A 1 17.51 13.57 64.88
N GLY A 2 16.85 12.62 64.31
CA GLY A 2 16.50 11.24 64.51
C GLY A 2 15.55 10.93 63.37
N CYS A 3 15.82 9.90 62.58
CA CYS A 3 14.78 9.24 61.78
C CYS A 3 13.76 8.56 62.70
N PRO A 4 12.52 8.29 62.25
CA PRO A 4 12.19 6.91 61.94
C PRO A 4 11.39 6.69 60.64
N ASP A 5 11.75 5.62 60.03
CA ASP A 5 11.14 4.52 59.33
C ASP A 5 9.59 4.43 59.16
N ASP A 6 9.28 3.84 58.04
CA ASP A 6 8.12 2.95 57.74
C ASP A 6 7.00 3.52 56.87
N TRP A 7 7.07 3.20 55.55
CA TRP A 7 5.90 2.90 54.76
C TRP A 7 6.21 1.77 53.77
N ARG A 8 6.07 0.53 54.22
CA ARG A 8 5.79 -0.63 53.36
C ARG A 8 4.27 -0.76 53.30
N GLU A 9 3.73 -0.68 52.08
CA GLU A 9 2.60 -1.48 51.66
C GLU A 9 2.39 -1.38 50.16
N CYS A 10 2.72 -2.44 49.50
CA CYS A 10 2.17 -3.14 48.34
C CYS A 10 1.02 -2.48 47.56
N ARG A 11 1.28 -2.15 46.30
CA ARG A 11 0.29 -2.46 45.25
C ARG A 11 0.99 -3.09 44.04
N HIS A 12 0.68 -4.36 43.78
CA HIS A 12 1.05 -5.11 42.59
C HIS A 12 0.52 -4.40 41.33
N PRO A 13 1.36 -4.14 40.32
CA PRO A 13 0.87 -3.76 39.00
C PRO A 13 0.30 -4.98 38.32
N SER A 14 -0.89 -4.81 37.74
CA SER A 14 -1.63 -5.82 37.03
C SER A 14 -0.85 -6.41 35.84
N ILE A 15 -1.04 -7.70 35.58
CA ILE A 15 -0.39 -8.50 34.52
C ILE A 15 -0.49 -7.86 33.12
N ARG A 16 -1.42 -6.94 32.89
CA ARG A 16 -1.60 -6.22 31.62
C ARG A 16 -0.48 -5.22 31.25
N SER A 17 0.24 -4.67 32.24
CA SER A 17 1.33 -3.71 31.95
C SER A 17 2.66 -4.35 31.58
N ARG A 18 2.88 -5.62 31.92
CA ARG A 18 4.15 -6.32 31.66
C ARG A 18 4.29 -6.79 30.21
N HIS A 19 3.19 -7.11 29.52
CA HIS A 19 3.27 -7.54 28.10
C HIS A 19 3.52 -6.39 27.13
N ILE A 20 3.03 -5.18 27.42
CA ILE A 20 3.29 -3.99 26.58
C ILE A 20 4.75 -3.53 26.73
N ALA A 21 5.30 -3.60 27.95
CA ALA A 21 6.70 -3.25 28.20
C ALA A 21 7.67 -4.22 27.52
N ALA A 22 7.40 -5.52 27.55
CA ALA A 22 8.24 -6.53 26.91
C ALA A 22 8.28 -6.39 25.37
N THR A 23 7.17 -6.02 24.74
CA THR A 23 7.12 -5.78 23.30
C THR A 23 7.85 -4.50 22.90
N CYS A 24 7.79 -3.45 23.73
CA CYS A 24 8.58 -2.23 23.53
C CYS A 24 10.09 -2.45 23.74
N GLU A 25 10.50 -3.28 24.71
CA GLU A 25 11.92 -3.60 24.91
C GLU A 25 12.52 -4.41 23.77
N ILE A 26 11.77 -5.31 23.15
CA ILE A 26 12.24 -6.08 21.99
C ILE A 26 12.43 -5.15 20.77
N VAL A 27 11.56 -4.18 20.56
CA VAL A 27 11.68 -3.19 19.47
C VAL A 27 12.82 -2.19 19.77
N LEU A 28 12.96 -1.73 21.03
CA LEU A 28 14.05 -0.82 21.40
C LEU A 28 15.42 -1.51 21.43
N SER A 29 15.52 -2.76 21.82
CA SER A 29 16.79 -3.50 21.84
C SER A 29 17.32 -3.79 20.43
N SER A 30 16.43 -3.98 19.45
CA SER A 30 16.81 -4.07 18.03
C SER A 30 17.23 -2.72 17.43
N LEU A 31 16.71 -1.60 17.96
CA LEU A 31 17.05 -0.23 17.54
C LEU A 31 18.37 0.30 18.12
N LEU A 32 18.86 -0.27 19.22
CA LEU A 32 20.04 0.21 19.95
C LEU A 32 21.32 -0.60 19.72
N LEU A 33 21.39 -1.43 18.67
CA LEU A 33 22.63 -2.16 18.32
C LEU A 33 23.74 -1.18 17.95
N LYS A 34 24.64 -0.97 18.92
CA LYS A 34 25.85 -0.14 18.88
C LYS A 34 26.74 -0.50 17.70
N HIS A 35 27.11 0.48 16.89
CA HIS A 35 28.27 0.38 15.99
C HIS A 35 29.56 0.28 16.82
N PRO A 36 30.46 -0.68 16.53
CA PRO A 36 31.81 -0.64 17.08
C PRO A 36 32.69 0.36 16.31
N PRO A 37 33.68 0.99 16.98
CA PRO A 37 34.60 1.93 16.35
C PRO A 37 35.50 1.27 15.31
N LEU A 38 35.85 2.02 14.28
CA LEU A 38 36.79 1.65 13.22
C LEU A 38 38.10 1.11 13.81
N ALA A 39 38.32 -0.19 13.80
CA ALA A 39 39.57 -0.84 14.16
C ALA A 39 40.19 -1.52 12.93
N ARG A 40 41.47 -1.29 12.78
CA ARG A 40 42.42 -1.74 11.75
C ARG A 40 42.22 -3.19 11.28
N ARG A 41 42.40 -3.38 9.97
CA ARG A 41 42.53 -4.67 9.27
C ARG A 41 43.45 -5.64 10.02
N SER A 42 42.91 -6.73 10.50
CA SER A 42 43.56 -8.03 10.61
C SER A 42 42.48 -9.10 10.44
N GLY A 43 42.73 -10.03 9.52
CA GLY A 43 41.73 -11.01 9.06
C GLY A 43 41.32 -12.00 10.14
N ALA A 44 40.17 -11.75 10.73
CA ALA A 44 39.41 -12.76 11.47
C ALA A 44 37.96 -12.66 11.05
N ARG A 45 37.46 -13.67 10.35
CA ARG A 45 36.02 -13.82 10.07
C ARG A 45 35.28 -13.86 11.40
N ARG A 46 34.57 -12.77 11.74
CA ARG A 46 33.63 -12.79 12.87
C ARG A 46 32.44 -13.65 12.49
N HIS A 47 32.20 -14.72 13.22
CA HIS A 47 30.94 -15.46 13.17
C HIS A 47 29.80 -14.53 13.56
N PRO A 48 28.69 -14.46 12.77
CA PRO A 48 27.51 -13.70 13.15
C PRO A 48 26.92 -14.28 14.45
N ASN A 49 26.49 -13.40 15.34
CA ASN A 49 25.90 -13.74 16.63
C ASN A 49 24.73 -14.73 16.44
N ASN A 50 24.66 -15.77 17.24
CA ASN A 50 23.69 -16.87 17.10
C ASN A 50 22.24 -16.36 17.16
N ASP A 51 21.98 -15.29 17.90
CA ASP A 51 20.64 -14.67 18.05
C ASP A 51 20.15 -14.01 16.76
N ASN A 52 21.03 -13.39 15.97
CA ASN A 52 20.66 -12.83 14.66
C ASN A 52 20.32 -13.92 13.63
N LYS A 53 21.02 -15.07 13.68
CA LYS A 53 20.70 -16.19 12.80
C LYS A 53 19.34 -16.83 13.11
N VAL A 54 18.99 -16.94 14.39
CA VAL A 54 17.69 -17.47 14.82
C VAL A 54 16.54 -16.54 14.41
N ASN A 55 16.72 -15.23 14.56
CA ASN A 55 15.70 -14.24 14.19
C ASN A 55 15.46 -14.21 12.67
N ILE A 56 16.51 -14.26 11.86
CA ILE A 56 16.40 -14.30 10.38
C ILE A 56 15.73 -15.62 9.95
N ALA A 57 16.14 -16.76 10.49
CA ALA A 57 15.53 -18.05 10.16
C ALA A 57 14.04 -18.13 10.53
N MET A 58 13.63 -17.49 11.62
CA MET A 58 12.22 -17.42 12.02
C MET A 58 11.41 -16.53 11.06
N LEU A 59 11.96 -15.40 10.62
CA LEU A 59 11.31 -14.51 9.63
C LEU A 59 11.19 -15.22 8.27
N ASP A 60 12.21 -15.95 7.85
CA ASP A 60 12.18 -16.71 6.61
C ASP A 60 11.14 -17.84 6.65
N LEU A 61 11.04 -18.57 7.78
CA LEU A 61 10.02 -19.59 7.98
C LEU A 61 8.60 -19.00 7.93
N LEU A 62 8.38 -17.86 8.59
CA LEU A 62 7.10 -17.18 8.57
C LEU A 62 6.75 -16.67 7.17
N ASN A 63 7.72 -16.10 6.46
CA ASN A 63 7.56 -15.68 5.07
C ASN A 63 7.18 -16.85 4.18
N ASP A 64 7.88 -17.99 4.29
CA ASP A 64 7.56 -19.17 3.49
C ASP A 64 6.15 -19.69 3.80
N LEU A 65 5.78 -19.84 5.07
CA LEU A 65 4.45 -20.31 5.46
C LEU A 65 3.34 -19.38 4.96
N ILE A 66 3.51 -18.08 5.10
CA ILE A 66 2.50 -17.08 4.69
C ILE A 66 2.37 -17.07 3.18
N TRP A 67 3.47 -16.92 2.46
CA TRP A 67 3.43 -16.65 1.01
C TRP A 67 3.31 -17.92 0.18
N SER A 68 4.10 -18.97 0.46
CA SER A 68 4.14 -20.15 -0.41
C SER A 68 2.90 -21.03 -0.30
N LYS A 69 2.18 -21.00 0.85
CA LYS A 69 1.08 -21.96 1.10
C LYS A 69 -0.30 -21.34 1.26
N LEU A 70 -0.40 -20.12 1.81
CA LEU A 70 -1.68 -19.57 2.20
C LEU A 70 -2.08 -18.36 1.34
N LEU A 71 -1.23 -17.33 1.32
CA LEU A 71 -1.64 -16.02 0.82
C LEU A 71 -1.85 -15.99 -0.69
N ILE A 72 -1.01 -16.70 -1.48
CA ILE A 72 -1.18 -16.78 -2.94
C ILE A 72 -2.54 -17.39 -3.28
N VAL A 73 -2.89 -18.50 -2.60
CA VAL A 73 -4.18 -19.18 -2.82
C VAL A 73 -5.35 -18.28 -2.41
N MET A 74 -5.23 -17.56 -1.29
CA MET A 74 -6.26 -16.63 -0.83
C MET A 74 -6.43 -15.45 -1.79
N LEU A 75 -5.34 -14.79 -2.20
CA LEU A 75 -5.40 -13.63 -3.09
C LEU A 75 -6.03 -13.99 -4.44
N ILE A 76 -5.51 -15.04 -5.09
CA ILE A 76 -6.02 -15.45 -6.40
C ILE A 76 -7.42 -16.07 -6.26
N GLY A 77 -7.61 -16.96 -5.28
CA GLY A 77 -8.88 -17.66 -5.09
C GLY A 77 -10.04 -16.72 -4.72
N LEU A 78 -9.86 -15.84 -3.73
CA LEU A 78 -10.88 -14.87 -3.36
C LEU A 78 -11.05 -13.80 -4.43
N GLY A 79 -9.96 -13.32 -5.05
CA GLY A 79 -10.04 -12.36 -6.15
C GLY A 79 -10.80 -12.90 -7.36
N LEU A 80 -10.60 -14.18 -7.72
CA LEU A 80 -11.40 -14.88 -8.75
C LEU A 80 -12.86 -15.06 -8.30
N LEU A 81 -13.10 -15.46 -7.05
CA LEU A 81 -14.46 -15.55 -6.51
C LEU A 81 -15.19 -14.21 -6.62
N PHE A 82 -14.55 -13.12 -6.21
CA PHE A 82 -15.10 -11.77 -6.28
C PHE A 82 -15.34 -11.36 -7.74
N THR A 83 -14.40 -11.63 -8.63
CA THR A 83 -14.51 -11.36 -10.07
C THR A 83 -15.70 -12.09 -10.69
N ILE A 84 -15.80 -13.40 -10.51
CA ILE A 84 -16.86 -14.23 -11.11
C ILE A 84 -18.24 -13.87 -10.53
N ARG A 85 -18.35 -13.77 -9.20
CA ARG A 85 -19.63 -13.51 -8.54
C ARG A 85 -20.15 -12.08 -8.75
N SER A 86 -19.28 -11.13 -9.06
CA SER A 86 -19.64 -9.76 -9.42
C SER A 86 -19.93 -9.56 -10.92
N GLY A 87 -19.80 -10.63 -11.73
CA GLY A 87 -19.93 -10.53 -13.18
C GLY A 87 -18.81 -9.70 -13.81
N PHE A 88 -17.56 -9.95 -13.39
CA PHE A 88 -16.36 -9.27 -13.92
C PHE A 88 -16.43 -7.74 -13.73
N VAL A 89 -16.64 -7.30 -12.50
CA VAL A 89 -16.84 -5.90 -12.10
C VAL A 89 -15.78 -4.94 -12.69
N GLN A 90 -14.53 -5.37 -12.75
CA GLN A 90 -13.40 -4.60 -13.27
C GLN A 90 -13.51 -4.30 -14.78
N PHE A 91 -14.14 -5.16 -15.56
CA PHE A 91 -14.38 -4.94 -16.99
C PHE A 91 -15.74 -4.26 -17.22
N ARG A 92 -16.75 -4.68 -16.47
CA ARG A 92 -18.12 -4.17 -16.60
C ARG A 92 -18.22 -2.67 -16.32
N TYR A 93 -17.50 -2.17 -15.33
CA TYR A 93 -17.48 -0.74 -15.00
C TYR A 93 -16.28 0.01 -15.60
N PHE A 94 -15.48 -0.62 -16.48
CA PHE A 94 -14.29 0.03 -17.03
C PHE A 94 -14.61 1.35 -17.73
N GLY A 95 -15.67 1.41 -18.54
CA GLY A 95 -16.15 2.64 -19.14
C GLY A 95 -16.62 3.67 -18.10
N ASN A 96 -17.32 3.21 -17.05
CA ASN A 96 -17.81 4.07 -15.97
C ASN A 96 -16.68 4.63 -15.10
N MET A 97 -15.51 3.95 -15.03
CA MET A 97 -14.34 4.46 -14.31
C MET A 97 -13.93 5.85 -14.85
N PHE A 98 -14.03 6.05 -16.15
CA PHE A 98 -13.70 7.33 -16.79
C PHE A 98 -14.84 8.35 -16.73
N SER A 99 -16.11 7.92 -16.82
CA SER A 99 -17.24 8.84 -16.71
C SER A 99 -17.39 9.44 -15.31
N ILE A 100 -17.06 8.68 -14.26
CA ILE A 100 -17.04 9.16 -12.88
C ILE A 100 -16.03 10.31 -12.71
N PHE A 101 -14.97 10.39 -13.53
CA PHE A 101 -14.05 11.51 -13.53
C PHE A 101 -14.71 12.85 -13.85
N GLY A 102 -15.75 12.89 -14.68
CA GLY A 102 -16.51 14.11 -14.96
C GLY A 102 -17.12 14.75 -13.70
N HIS A 103 -17.54 13.91 -12.76
CA HIS A 103 -18.14 14.34 -11.48
C HIS A 103 -17.18 14.20 -10.29
N ALA A 104 -15.99 13.65 -10.50
CA ALA A 104 -15.03 13.38 -9.43
C ALA A 104 -14.45 14.65 -8.77
N PHE A 105 -14.59 15.81 -9.42
CA PHE A 105 -14.17 17.12 -8.90
C PHE A 105 -15.24 17.80 -8.03
N GLU A 106 -16.48 17.32 -8.05
CA GLU A 106 -17.55 17.85 -7.21
C GLU A 106 -17.22 17.56 -5.74
N ARG A 107 -17.30 18.60 -4.89
CA ARG A 107 -17.08 18.47 -3.45
C ARG A 107 -17.88 19.50 -2.68
N GLN A 108 -18.27 19.17 -1.45
CA GLN A 108 -18.72 20.15 -0.49
C GLN A 108 -17.52 20.83 0.20
N PRO A 109 -17.66 22.08 0.65
CA PRO A 109 -16.61 22.77 1.38
C PRO A 109 -16.15 21.96 2.61
N GLY A 110 -14.85 21.65 2.66
CA GLY A 110 -14.26 20.92 3.76
C GLY A 110 -14.18 19.39 3.60
N GLN A 111 -14.77 18.82 2.55
CA GLN A 111 -14.70 17.39 2.23
C GLN A 111 -13.67 17.11 1.12
N LEU A 112 -13.20 15.86 1.02
CA LEU A 112 -12.37 15.39 -0.10
C LEU A 112 -13.26 14.92 -1.25
N SER A 113 -12.90 15.31 -2.47
CA SER A 113 -13.57 14.81 -3.68
C SER A 113 -13.14 13.37 -4.01
N SER A 114 -13.92 12.68 -4.85
CA SER A 114 -13.55 11.36 -5.35
C SER A 114 -12.23 11.37 -6.12
N PHE A 115 -11.93 12.45 -6.85
CA PHE A 115 -10.65 12.64 -7.53
C PHE A 115 -9.49 12.76 -6.54
N GLN A 116 -9.65 13.55 -5.49
CA GLN A 116 -8.63 13.69 -4.44
C GLN A 116 -8.36 12.35 -3.73
N ALA A 117 -9.40 11.58 -3.45
CA ALA A 117 -9.24 10.23 -2.88
C ALA A 117 -8.55 9.28 -3.85
N LEU A 118 -8.83 9.37 -5.17
CA LEU A 118 -8.10 8.60 -6.17
C LEU A 118 -6.63 9.01 -6.23
N MET A 119 -6.34 10.30 -6.32
CA MET A 119 -4.95 10.79 -6.36
C MET A 119 -4.19 10.40 -5.10
N LEU A 120 -4.82 10.44 -3.94
CA LEU A 120 -4.22 10.01 -2.69
C LEU A 120 -3.96 8.49 -2.67
N SER A 121 -4.86 7.68 -3.22
CA SER A 121 -4.64 6.22 -3.36
C SER A 121 -3.55 5.89 -4.37
N VAL A 122 -3.51 6.61 -5.50
CA VAL A 122 -2.42 6.47 -6.49
C VAL A 122 -1.08 6.93 -5.88
N ALA A 123 -1.08 8.02 -5.10
CA ALA A 123 0.11 8.49 -4.36
C ALA A 123 0.69 7.43 -3.42
N GLY A 124 -0.17 6.62 -2.81
CA GLY A 124 0.24 5.53 -1.94
C GLY A 124 0.83 4.35 -2.70
N ARG A 125 0.15 3.92 -3.75
CA ARG A 125 0.52 2.76 -4.56
C ARG A 125 1.75 3.02 -5.42
N VAL A 126 1.81 4.19 -6.06
CA VAL A 126 2.93 4.56 -6.96
C VAL A 126 4.12 5.01 -6.13
N GLY A 127 5.00 4.06 -5.84
CA GLY A 127 6.16 4.23 -4.97
C GLY A 127 7.35 3.36 -5.40
N ALA A 128 8.16 2.96 -4.42
CA ALA A 128 9.29 2.04 -4.65
C ALA A 128 8.83 0.71 -5.26
N GLY A 129 7.57 0.29 -5.04
CA GLY A 129 6.99 -0.93 -5.60
C GLY A 129 7.03 -0.97 -7.12
N ASN A 130 6.70 0.14 -7.78
CA ASN A 130 6.63 0.22 -9.24
C ASN A 130 8.01 0.23 -9.92
N ILE A 131 9.06 0.64 -9.22
CA ILE A 131 10.43 0.73 -9.77
C ILE A 131 11.29 -0.39 -9.20
N ALA A 132 11.60 -0.37 -7.91
CA ALA A 132 12.44 -1.36 -7.26
C ALA A 132 11.73 -2.70 -7.08
N GLY A 133 10.43 -2.70 -6.78
CA GLY A 133 9.63 -3.93 -6.62
C GLY A 133 9.54 -4.74 -7.91
N VAL A 134 9.31 -4.08 -9.05
CA VAL A 134 9.30 -4.71 -10.38
C VAL A 134 10.67 -5.28 -10.73
N SER A 135 11.73 -4.53 -10.46
CA SER A 135 13.11 -4.97 -10.65
C SER A 135 13.43 -6.23 -9.84
N VAL A 136 13.03 -6.26 -8.55
CA VAL A 136 13.17 -7.44 -7.69
C VAL A 136 12.33 -8.63 -8.20
N ALA A 137 11.12 -8.36 -8.73
CA ALA A 137 10.29 -9.40 -9.32
C ALA A 137 10.97 -10.07 -10.53
N ILE A 138 11.53 -9.27 -11.43
CA ILE A 138 12.26 -9.77 -12.61
C ILE A 138 13.52 -10.53 -12.21
N MET A 139 14.29 -10.02 -11.26
CA MET A 139 15.52 -10.66 -10.82
C MET A 139 15.31 -12.01 -10.17
N LEU A 140 14.38 -12.09 -9.21
CA LEU A 140 14.16 -13.28 -8.40
C LEU A 140 13.15 -14.25 -9.01
N GLY A 141 12.23 -13.77 -9.82
CA GLY A 141 11.17 -14.55 -10.45
C GLY A 141 11.28 -14.68 -11.96
N GLY A 142 12.28 -14.03 -12.58
CA GLY A 142 12.40 -13.95 -14.02
C GLY A 142 11.35 -13.03 -14.68
N PRO A 143 11.41 -12.81 -16.00
CA PRO A 143 10.44 -12.01 -16.75
C PRO A 143 8.99 -12.47 -16.58
N GLY A 144 8.78 -13.77 -16.35
CA GLY A 144 7.46 -14.36 -16.11
C GLY A 144 6.75 -13.84 -14.86
N ALA A 145 7.47 -13.29 -13.88
CA ALA A 145 6.87 -12.66 -12.71
C ALA A 145 5.94 -11.50 -13.10
N ILE A 146 6.22 -10.80 -14.20
CA ILE A 146 5.40 -9.69 -14.70
C ILE A 146 4.01 -10.16 -15.12
N PHE A 147 3.91 -11.31 -15.78
CA PHE A 147 2.61 -11.92 -16.10
C PHE A 147 1.78 -12.17 -14.83
N TRP A 148 2.40 -12.70 -13.78
CA TRP A 148 1.71 -12.98 -12.52
C TRP A 148 1.38 -11.69 -11.74
N MET A 149 2.15 -10.62 -11.90
CA MET A 149 1.76 -9.28 -11.42
C MET A 149 0.48 -8.80 -12.12
N TRP A 150 0.35 -8.99 -13.43
CA TRP A 150 -0.89 -8.66 -14.16
C TRP A 150 -2.08 -9.47 -13.69
N VAL A 151 -1.90 -10.78 -13.49
CA VAL A 151 -2.97 -11.65 -12.97
C VAL A 151 -3.45 -11.17 -11.61
N VAL A 152 -2.53 -10.90 -10.68
CA VAL A 152 -2.87 -10.41 -9.35
C VAL A 152 -3.51 -9.03 -9.39
N ALA A 153 -3.09 -8.16 -10.30
CA ALA A 153 -3.73 -6.85 -10.47
C ALA A 153 -5.16 -6.97 -10.97
N LEU A 154 -5.41 -7.79 -11.99
CA LEU A 154 -6.75 -8.00 -12.57
C LEU A 154 -7.74 -8.57 -11.54
N VAL A 155 -7.34 -9.59 -10.77
CA VAL A 155 -8.21 -10.12 -9.70
C VAL A 155 -8.27 -9.17 -8.49
N GLY A 156 -7.18 -8.45 -8.24
CA GLY A 156 -7.08 -7.42 -7.21
C GLY A 156 -8.00 -6.23 -7.45
N MET A 157 -8.27 -5.86 -8.70
CA MET A 157 -9.25 -4.83 -9.04
C MET A 157 -10.63 -5.13 -8.44
N ALA A 158 -11.10 -6.38 -8.52
CA ALA A 158 -12.36 -6.78 -7.90
C ALA A 158 -12.28 -6.76 -6.37
N THR A 159 -11.16 -7.19 -5.79
CA THR A 159 -10.93 -7.12 -4.34
C THR A 159 -10.97 -5.67 -3.85
N SER A 160 -10.23 -4.78 -4.53
CA SER A 160 -10.19 -3.34 -4.19
C SER A 160 -11.57 -2.68 -4.32
N TYR A 161 -12.36 -3.07 -5.33
CA TYR A 161 -13.74 -2.62 -5.47
C TYR A 161 -14.58 -2.94 -4.23
N PHE A 162 -14.55 -4.19 -3.74
CA PHE A 162 -15.36 -4.58 -2.59
C PHE A 162 -14.85 -3.99 -1.29
N GLU A 163 -13.54 -4.02 -1.01
CA GLU A 163 -13.00 -3.47 0.22
C GLU A 163 -13.26 -1.96 0.36
N CYS A 164 -13.14 -1.21 -0.74
CA CYS A 164 -13.38 0.24 -0.74
C CYS A 164 -14.87 0.59 -0.69
N SER A 165 -15.73 -0.19 -1.33
CA SER A 165 -17.19 -0.02 -1.20
C SER A 165 -17.66 -0.29 0.23
N LEU A 166 -17.14 -1.34 0.88
CA LEU A 166 -17.43 -1.64 2.29
C LEU A 166 -16.91 -0.54 3.23
N ALA A 167 -15.71 -0.02 2.98
CA ALA A 167 -15.14 1.05 3.79
C ALA A 167 -15.96 2.35 3.70
N GLN A 168 -16.46 2.67 2.50
CA GLN A 168 -17.37 3.78 2.31
C GLN A 168 -18.71 3.56 3.02
N LEU A 169 -19.26 2.36 2.96
CA LEU A 169 -20.54 2.03 3.61
C LEU A 169 -20.48 2.23 5.12
N TYR A 170 -19.42 1.72 5.77
CA TYR A 170 -19.25 1.72 7.22
C TYR A 170 -18.40 2.90 7.76
N LYS A 171 -18.16 3.93 6.96
CA LYS A 171 -17.46 5.13 7.43
C LYS A 171 -18.24 5.86 8.52
N ARG A 172 -17.52 6.59 9.35
CA ARG A 172 -18.09 7.39 10.46
C ARG A 172 -17.73 8.86 10.27
N ARG A 173 -18.61 9.74 10.71
CA ARG A 173 -18.37 11.18 10.69
C ARG A 173 -17.58 11.59 11.93
N GLU A 174 -16.50 12.33 11.73
CA GLU A 174 -15.68 12.87 12.81
C GLU A 174 -16.24 14.22 13.30
N PRO A 175 -15.89 14.66 14.54
CA PRO A 175 -16.36 15.93 15.09
C PRO A 175 -15.98 17.17 14.26
N ASP A 176 -14.87 17.09 13.48
CA ASP A 176 -14.43 18.17 12.57
C ASP A 176 -15.15 18.17 11.23
N GLY A 177 -16.13 17.28 11.06
CA GLY A 177 -16.95 17.11 9.86
C GLY A 177 -16.31 16.26 8.76
N THR A 178 -15.07 15.77 8.94
CA THR A 178 -14.45 14.81 8.02
C THR A 178 -15.00 13.40 8.21
N TYR A 179 -14.58 12.46 7.36
CA TYR A 179 -14.94 11.05 7.50
C TYR A 179 -13.73 10.20 7.87
N ARG A 180 -13.98 9.15 8.62
CA ARG A 180 -13.01 8.11 8.92
C ARG A 180 -13.62 6.73 8.64
N GLY A 181 -12.81 5.81 8.11
CA GLY A 181 -13.22 4.44 7.82
C GLY A 181 -12.02 3.57 7.51
N GLY A 182 -12.28 2.43 6.90
CA GLY A 182 -11.25 1.45 6.56
C GLY A 182 -11.54 0.09 7.17
N PRO A 183 -10.57 -0.86 7.14
CA PRO A 183 -10.79 -2.24 7.58
C PRO A 183 -11.31 -2.38 8.99
N ALA A 184 -10.74 -1.65 9.94
CA ALA A 184 -11.15 -1.71 11.33
C ALA A 184 -12.63 -1.34 11.52
N PHE A 185 -13.14 -0.39 10.73
CA PHE A 185 -14.52 0.09 10.82
C PHE A 185 -15.50 -0.92 10.24
N TYR A 186 -15.26 -1.48 9.04
CA TYR A 186 -16.19 -2.49 8.53
C TYR A 186 -16.09 -3.83 9.28
N ILE A 187 -14.96 -4.15 9.91
CA ILE A 187 -14.86 -5.29 10.81
C ILE A 187 -15.67 -5.04 12.10
N GLN A 188 -15.53 -3.85 12.70
CA GLN A 188 -16.27 -3.52 13.92
C GLN A 188 -17.78 -3.43 13.67
N HIS A 189 -18.20 -2.70 12.64
CA HIS A 189 -19.61 -2.38 12.40
C HIS A 189 -20.32 -3.39 11.47
N GLY A 190 -19.56 -4.02 10.55
CA GLY A 190 -20.11 -5.02 9.65
C GLY A 190 -20.09 -6.44 10.20
N LEU A 191 -19.04 -6.81 10.96
CA LEU A 191 -18.92 -8.14 11.57
C LEU A 191 -19.20 -8.15 13.09
N GLY A 192 -19.35 -6.98 13.73
CA GLY A 192 -19.50 -6.88 15.18
C GLY A 192 -18.24 -7.24 15.98
N GLN A 193 -17.05 -7.30 15.35
CA GLN A 193 -15.83 -7.84 15.94
C GLN A 193 -14.77 -6.75 16.20
N ARG A 194 -14.98 -5.92 17.25
CA ARG A 194 -14.05 -4.84 17.57
C ARG A 194 -12.61 -5.32 17.83
N TRP A 195 -12.41 -6.48 18.48
CA TRP A 195 -11.09 -7.01 18.77
C TRP A 195 -10.29 -7.31 17.48
N LEU A 196 -10.97 -7.84 16.44
CA LEU A 196 -10.35 -8.09 15.14
C LEU A 196 -10.03 -6.79 14.42
N GLY A 197 -10.88 -5.76 14.54
CA GLY A 197 -10.59 -4.41 14.09
C GLY A 197 -9.32 -3.84 14.72
N ILE A 198 -9.12 -4.10 16.02
CA ILE A 198 -7.89 -3.72 16.75
C ILE A 198 -6.66 -4.45 16.15
N VAL A 199 -6.75 -5.76 15.95
CA VAL A 199 -5.65 -6.55 15.35
C VAL A 199 -5.28 -6.02 13.97
N VAL A 200 -6.27 -5.78 13.10
CA VAL A 200 -6.03 -5.25 11.76
C VAL A 200 -5.42 -3.85 11.79
N SER A 201 -5.85 -2.99 12.72
CA SER A 201 -5.25 -1.67 12.88
C SER A 201 -3.78 -1.73 13.33
N ILE A 202 -3.44 -2.67 14.25
CA ILE A 202 -2.03 -2.88 14.64
C ILE A 202 -1.21 -3.38 13.44
N LEU A 203 -1.73 -4.34 12.68
CA LEU A 203 -1.04 -4.85 11.49
C LEU A 203 -0.87 -3.75 10.43
N LEU A 204 -1.87 -2.89 10.24
CA LEU A 204 -1.81 -1.76 9.33
C LEU A 204 -0.75 -0.73 9.77
N LEU A 205 -0.70 -0.45 11.09
CA LEU A 205 0.33 0.42 11.67
C LEU A 205 1.73 -0.17 11.46
N MET A 206 1.92 -1.48 11.67
CA MET A 206 3.20 -2.15 11.49
C MET A 206 3.63 -2.21 10.02
N THR A 207 2.69 -2.46 9.11
CA THR A 207 2.97 -2.58 7.68
C THR A 207 3.29 -1.21 7.08
N PHE A 208 2.36 -0.26 7.18
CA PHE A 208 2.46 1.05 6.51
C PHE A 208 3.23 2.06 7.37
N GLY A 209 2.93 2.16 8.67
CA GLY A 209 3.63 3.07 9.57
C GLY A 209 5.12 2.75 9.68
N PHE A 210 5.50 1.47 9.58
CA PHE A 210 6.88 1.04 9.77
C PHE A 210 7.49 0.35 8.54
N GLY A 211 7.02 -0.83 8.16
CA GLY A 211 7.66 -1.66 7.14
C GLY A 211 7.81 -0.98 5.79
N PHE A 212 6.71 -0.49 5.24
CA PHE A 212 6.71 0.16 3.92
C PHE A 212 7.51 1.47 3.93
N ASN A 213 7.46 2.25 5.01
CA ASN A 213 8.27 3.45 5.13
C ASN A 213 9.77 3.15 5.11
N ALA A 214 10.21 2.05 5.74
CA ALA A 214 11.59 1.62 5.69
C ALA A 214 12.02 1.20 4.27
N VAL A 215 11.19 0.45 3.53
CA VAL A 215 11.46 0.09 2.14
C VAL A 215 11.56 1.33 1.25
N GLN A 216 10.64 2.28 1.40
CA GLN A 216 10.62 3.52 0.63
C GLN A 216 11.89 4.34 0.85
N SER A 217 12.28 4.56 2.12
CA SER A 217 13.46 5.36 2.45
C SER A 217 14.76 4.68 2.02
N PHE A 218 14.89 3.36 2.19
CA PHE A 218 16.01 2.57 1.67
C PHE A 218 16.16 2.76 0.16
N THR A 219 15.06 2.63 -0.59
CA THR A 219 15.09 2.67 -2.06
C THR A 219 15.57 4.03 -2.58
N VAL A 220 15.11 5.14 -1.97
CA VAL A 220 15.59 6.49 -2.32
C VAL A 220 17.06 6.65 -1.97
N ALA A 221 17.46 6.25 -0.77
CA ALA A 221 18.86 6.38 -0.33
C ALA A 221 19.81 5.58 -1.22
N SER A 222 19.43 4.36 -1.61
CA SER A 222 20.17 3.51 -2.56
C SER A 222 20.26 4.17 -3.95
N SER A 223 19.16 4.72 -4.46
CA SER A 223 19.11 5.40 -5.77
C SER A 223 20.01 6.62 -5.82
N LEU A 224 19.98 7.48 -4.78
CA LEU A 224 20.81 8.68 -4.72
C LEU A 224 22.28 8.35 -4.51
N HIS A 225 22.56 7.26 -3.80
CA HIS A 225 23.94 6.78 -3.65
C HIS A 225 24.52 6.30 -4.99
N ASP A 226 23.77 5.49 -5.74
CA ASP A 226 24.20 4.94 -7.03
C ASP A 226 24.39 6.05 -8.09
N THR A 227 23.45 7.01 -8.16
CA THR A 227 23.48 8.05 -9.21
C THR A 227 24.43 9.20 -8.91
N PHE A 228 24.49 9.66 -7.64
CA PHE A 228 25.18 10.89 -7.26
C PHE A 228 26.31 10.67 -6.24
N GLY A 229 26.55 9.43 -5.79
CA GLY A 229 27.51 9.14 -4.73
C GLY A 229 27.13 9.71 -3.36
N VAL A 230 25.88 10.15 -3.15
CA VAL A 230 25.46 10.73 -1.89
C VAL A 230 25.42 9.64 -0.82
N PRO A 231 26.05 9.86 0.35
CA PRO A 231 25.97 8.89 1.45
C PRO A 231 24.51 8.62 1.86
N THR A 232 24.15 7.34 2.07
CA THR A 232 22.78 6.94 2.42
C THR A 232 22.25 7.62 3.69
N VAL A 233 23.14 7.88 4.65
CA VAL A 233 22.80 8.65 5.88
C VAL A 233 22.38 10.08 5.54
N ALA A 234 23.10 10.75 4.62
CA ALA A 234 22.78 12.13 4.22
C ALA A 234 21.44 12.19 3.49
N SER A 235 21.18 11.25 2.57
CA SER A 235 19.88 11.09 1.91
C SER A 235 18.76 10.83 2.91
N GLY A 236 19.01 9.96 3.91
CA GLY A 236 18.08 9.66 4.99
C GLY A 236 17.74 10.89 5.84
N ILE A 237 18.74 11.67 6.24
CA ILE A 237 18.53 12.91 7.01
C ILE A 237 17.70 13.91 6.19
N ALA A 238 18.06 14.15 4.93
CA ALA A 238 17.33 15.07 4.05
C ALA A 238 15.86 14.65 3.90
N LEU A 239 15.61 13.37 3.59
CA LEU A 239 14.27 12.82 3.45
C LEU A 239 13.46 12.94 4.75
N THR A 240 14.09 12.63 5.90
CA THR A 240 13.51 12.73 7.23
C THR A 240 13.07 14.17 7.55
N LEU A 241 13.90 15.17 7.26
CA LEU A 241 13.57 16.58 7.51
C LEU A 241 12.39 17.04 6.63
N VAL A 242 12.36 16.64 5.36
CA VAL A 242 11.26 16.97 4.45
C VAL A 242 9.95 16.35 4.92
N ILE A 243 9.95 15.06 5.26
CA ILE A 243 8.77 14.36 5.76
C ILE A 243 8.29 14.93 7.09
N ALA A 244 9.20 15.20 8.03
CA ALA A 244 8.85 15.84 9.29
C ALA A 244 8.13 17.18 9.09
N GLY A 245 8.59 18.02 8.14
CA GLY A 245 7.94 19.30 7.83
C GLY A 245 6.49 19.19 7.34
N ILE A 246 6.11 18.04 6.74
CA ILE A 246 4.78 17.84 6.13
C ILE A 246 3.80 17.13 7.06
N ILE A 247 4.28 16.16 7.82
CA ILE A 247 3.46 15.32 8.73
C ILE A 247 2.59 16.17 9.68
N PHE A 248 3.05 17.35 10.07
CA PHE A 248 2.29 18.25 10.94
C PHE A 248 1.14 19.00 10.24
N GLY A 249 0.92 18.81 8.92
CA GLY A 249 -0.09 19.52 8.12
C GLY A 249 -1.47 18.86 8.01
N GLY A 250 -1.61 17.58 8.41
CA GLY A 250 -2.86 16.81 8.32
C GLY A 250 -3.25 16.37 6.91
N ILE A 251 -4.29 15.50 6.80
CA ILE A 251 -4.71 14.84 5.54
C ILE A 251 -5.07 15.81 4.40
N ARG A 252 -5.68 16.94 4.71
CA ARG A 252 -6.07 17.93 3.68
C ARG A 252 -4.85 18.51 2.96
N ARG A 253 -3.77 18.75 3.69
CA ARG A 253 -2.50 19.23 3.13
C ARG A 253 -1.83 18.14 2.30
N ILE A 254 -1.89 16.90 2.77
CA ILE A 254 -1.38 15.72 2.07
C ILE A 254 -2.11 15.54 0.74
N ALA A 255 -3.45 15.54 0.74
CA ALA A 255 -4.26 15.41 -0.47
C ALA A 255 -3.94 16.51 -1.51
N LYS A 256 -3.75 17.76 -1.06
CA LYS A 256 -3.40 18.88 -1.95
C LYS A 256 -2.04 18.70 -2.65
N TRP A 257 -1.05 18.12 -1.97
CA TRP A 257 0.23 17.75 -2.61
C TRP A 257 0.06 16.60 -3.60
N ALA A 258 -0.73 15.57 -3.26
CA ALA A 258 -1.01 14.45 -4.14
C ALA A 258 -1.71 14.89 -5.42
N ASP A 259 -2.67 15.82 -5.36
CA ASP A 259 -3.41 16.32 -6.53
C ASP A 259 -2.49 16.85 -7.65
N VAL A 260 -1.34 17.41 -7.30
CA VAL A 260 -0.39 18.00 -8.26
C VAL A 260 0.74 17.05 -8.60
N LEU A 261 1.35 16.43 -7.58
CA LEU A 261 2.55 15.61 -7.78
C LEU A 261 2.24 14.30 -8.50
N VAL A 262 1.13 13.65 -8.18
CA VAL A 262 0.79 12.34 -8.75
C VAL A 262 0.59 12.40 -10.27
N PRO A 263 -0.22 13.30 -10.85
CA PRO A 263 -0.32 13.40 -12.30
C PRO A 263 1.03 13.70 -12.96
N VAL A 264 1.80 14.65 -12.42
CA VAL A 264 3.10 15.05 -12.99
C VAL A 264 4.06 13.86 -13.03
N MET A 265 4.22 13.16 -11.91
CA MET A 265 5.13 12.02 -11.84
C MET A 265 4.67 10.84 -12.72
N ALA A 266 3.36 10.52 -12.73
CA ALA A 266 2.82 9.42 -13.51
C ALA A 266 2.95 9.68 -15.02
N PHE A 267 2.59 10.88 -15.48
CA PHE A 267 2.70 11.22 -16.91
C PHE A 267 4.13 11.36 -17.38
N SER A 268 5.04 11.91 -16.57
CA SER A 268 6.47 11.99 -16.94
C SER A 268 7.09 10.59 -17.04
N TYR A 269 6.77 9.70 -16.09
CA TYR A 269 7.26 8.32 -16.11
C TYR A 269 6.69 7.53 -17.29
N LEU A 270 5.38 7.65 -17.53
CA LEU A 270 4.71 7.04 -18.69
C LEU A 270 5.30 7.56 -20.00
N GLY A 271 5.51 8.86 -20.13
CA GLY A 271 6.10 9.47 -21.32
C GLY A 271 7.50 8.93 -21.62
N MET A 272 8.32 8.78 -20.58
CA MET A 272 9.66 8.18 -20.71
C MET A 272 9.58 6.70 -21.11
N ALA A 273 8.67 5.93 -20.50
CA ALA A 273 8.48 4.53 -20.87
C ALA A 273 8.01 4.37 -22.32
N LEU A 274 7.09 5.22 -22.77
CA LEU A 274 6.62 5.23 -24.15
C LEU A 274 7.75 5.60 -25.12
N PHE A 275 8.65 6.49 -24.73
CA PHE A 275 9.85 6.80 -25.51
C PHE A 275 10.77 5.57 -25.64
N VAL A 276 11.06 4.86 -24.55
CA VAL A 276 11.87 3.63 -24.55
C VAL A 276 11.23 2.54 -25.42
N ILE A 277 9.91 2.34 -25.28
CA ILE A 277 9.13 1.38 -26.07
C ILE A 277 9.17 1.74 -27.56
N GLY A 278 8.96 3.02 -27.87
CA GLY A 278 9.01 3.52 -29.25
C GLY A 278 10.37 3.36 -29.90
N SER A 279 11.46 3.64 -29.14
CA SER A 279 12.84 3.48 -29.61
C SER A 279 13.23 2.02 -29.85
N ASN A 280 12.55 1.07 -29.19
CA ASN A 280 12.82 -0.37 -29.30
C ASN A 280 11.61 -1.16 -29.80
N PHE A 281 10.75 -0.52 -30.61
CA PHE A 281 9.44 -1.09 -31.00
C PHE A 281 9.53 -2.49 -31.64
N GLY A 282 10.58 -2.75 -32.41
CA GLY A 282 10.83 -4.05 -33.03
C GLY A 282 11.03 -5.20 -32.05
N ALA A 283 11.55 -4.92 -30.84
CA ALA A 283 11.80 -5.92 -29.80
C ALA A 283 10.58 -6.17 -28.88
N VAL A 284 9.56 -5.32 -28.95
CA VAL A 284 8.36 -5.42 -28.09
C VAL A 284 7.65 -6.77 -28.20
N PRO A 285 7.34 -7.32 -29.41
CA PRO A 285 6.66 -8.61 -29.53
C PRO A 285 7.46 -9.76 -28.90
N GLU A 286 8.79 -9.76 -29.07
CA GLU A 286 9.67 -10.77 -28.49
C GLU A 286 9.72 -10.66 -26.97
N THR A 287 9.76 -9.44 -26.42
CA THR A 287 9.72 -9.18 -24.98
C THR A 287 8.42 -9.70 -24.35
N PHE A 288 7.27 -9.46 -24.97
CA PHE A 288 6.02 -10.07 -24.51
C PHE A 288 6.07 -11.59 -24.63
N GLY A 289 6.58 -12.14 -25.73
CA GLY A 289 6.82 -13.57 -25.88
C GLY A 289 7.68 -14.15 -24.76
N LEU A 290 8.76 -13.46 -24.38
CA LEU A 290 9.63 -13.84 -23.27
C LEU A 290 8.88 -13.85 -21.92
N ILE A 291 8.09 -12.82 -21.64
CA ILE A 291 7.27 -12.74 -20.42
C ILE A 291 6.31 -13.96 -20.35
N PHE A 292 5.59 -14.25 -21.43
CA PHE A 292 4.64 -15.37 -21.45
C PHE A 292 5.35 -16.73 -21.35
N ARG A 293 6.41 -16.97 -22.13
CA ARG A 293 7.16 -18.23 -22.06
C ARG A 293 7.77 -18.46 -20.69
N SER A 294 8.36 -17.43 -20.09
CA SER A 294 8.94 -17.48 -18.74
C SER A 294 7.88 -17.71 -17.66
N ALA A 295 6.67 -17.14 -17.81
CA ALA A 295 5.58 -17.30 -16.84
C ALA A 295 5.09 -18.76 -16.70
N PHE A 296 5.22 -19.56 -17.76
CA PHE A 296 4.81 -20.96 -17.81
C PHE A 296 5.97 -21.95 -17.87
N GLY A 297 7.21 -21.49 -17.56
CA GLY A 297 8.40 -22.33 -17.44
C GLY A 297 8.89 -22.90 -18.77
N LEU A 298 8.55 -22.29 -19.88
CA LEU A 298 9.00 -22.70 -21.22
C LEU A 298 10.43 -22.22 -21.52
N GLU A 299 10.98 -21.34 -20.66
CA GLU A 299 12.36 -20.87 -20.72
C GLU A 299 13.18 -21.56 -19.61
N GLN A 300 14.16 -22.36 -20.01
CA GLN A 300 15.00 -23.13 -19.06
C GLN A 300 16.07 -22.29 -18.33
N ALA A 301 16.25 -21.02 -18.73
CA ALA A 301 17.35 -20.18 -18.25
C ALA A 301 17.15 -19.59 -16.84
N PHE A 302 15.96 -19.71 -16.23
CA PHE A 302 15.66 -19.04 -14.97
C PHE A 302 15.72 -20.00 -13.78
N ALA A 303 16.63 -19.75 -12.84
CA ALA A 303 16.71 -20.45 -11.57
C ALA A 303 15.42 -20.22 -10.75
N GLY A 304 14.71 -21.29 -10.39
CA GLY A 304 13.45 -21.21 -9.64
C GLY A 304 12.19 -21.52 -10.44
N GLY A 305 12.22 -21.47 -11.77
CA GLY A 305 11.12 -21.89 -12.64
C GLY A 305 9.78 -21.20 -12.37
N ILE A 306 8.66 -21.85 -12.72
CA ILE A 306 7.29 -21.33 -12.58
C ILE A 306 6.97 -20.91 -11.14
N GLY A 307 7.45 -21.65 -10.13
CA GLY A 307 7.16 -21.37 -8.71
C GLY A 307 7.70 -20.00 -8.27
N ALA A 308 8.93 -19.66 -8.67
CA ALA A 308 9.53 -18.38 -8.37
C ALA A 308 8.82 -17.22 -9.12
N ALA A 309 8.44 -17.44 -10.38
CA ALA A 309 7.69 -16.46 -11.17
C ALA A 309 6.33 -16.14 -10.51
N ILE A 310 5.58 -17.17 -10.10
CA ILE A 310 4.29 -17.01 -9.39
C ILE A 310 4.52 -16.28 -8.05
N LEU A 311 5.44 -16.78 -7.24
CA LEU A 311 5.70 -16.24 -5.89
C LEU A 311 6.10 -14.77 -5.96
N MET A 312 7.09 -14.43 -6.79
CA MET A 312 7.58 -13.06 -6.90
C MET A 312 6.56 -12.15 -7.58
N GLY A 313 5.88 -12.62 -8.62
CA GLY A 313 4.85 -11.85 -9.29
C GLY A 313 3.69 -11.51 -8.38
N VAL A 314 3.16 -12.46 -7.60
CA VAL A 314 2.08 -12.22 -6.65
C VAL A 314 2.56 -11.33 -5.49
N LYS A 315 3.74 -11.60 -4.94
CA LYS A 315 4.30 -10.87 -3.80
C LYS A 315 4.61 -9.41 -4.15
N ARG A 316 5.30 -9.15 -5.25
CA ARG A 316 5.65 -7.80 -5.69
C ARG A 316 4.45 -7.09 -6.32
N GLY A 317 3.53 -7.80 -6.97
CA GLY A 317 2.26 -7.26 -7.43
C GLY A 317 1.41 -6.73 -6.28
N LEU A 318 1.22 -7.52 -5.21
CA LEU A 318 0.50 -7.08 -4.02
C LEU A 318 1.19 -5.91 -3.32
N PHE A 319 2.53 -5.94 -3.23
CA PHE A 319 3.31 -4.85 -2.65
C PHE A 319 3.12 -3.52 -3.42
N SER A 320 2.94 -3.58 -4.75
CA SER A 320 2.71 -2.40 -5.58
C SER A 320 1.26 -1.92 -5.52
N ASN A 321 0.29 -2.80 -5.84
CA ASN A 321 -1.11 -2.37 -6.00
C ASN A 321 -1.92 -2.34 -4.70
N GLU A 322 -1.44 -2.95 -3.64
CA GLU A 322 -2.05 -2.98 -2.31
C GLU A 322 -3.49 -3.54 -2.25
N ALA A 323 -3.97 -4.19 -3.31
CA ALA A 323 -5.35 -4.69 -3.39
C ALA A 323 -5.58 -5.87 -2.43
N GLY A 324 -6.46 -5.70 -1.46
CA GLY A 324 -6.70 -6.67 -0.40
C GLY A 324 -5.85 -6.48 0.86
N LEU A 325 -4.97 -5.45 0.89
CA LEU A 325 -4.26 -5.06 2.12
C LEU A 325 -5.11 -4.22 3.08
N GLY A 326 -6.20 -3.64 2.59
CA GLY A 326 -7.00 -2.75 3.41
C GLY A 326 -6.42 -1.34 3.58
N SER A 327 -5.42 -0.95 2.80
CA SER A 327 -4.85 0.40 2.79
C SER A 327 -5.75 1.40 2.09
N ALA A 328 -6.07 1.14 0.81
CA ALA A 328 -6.95 1.98 0.02
C ALA A 328 -8.34 2.23 0.64
N PRO A 329 -8.96 1.28 1.36
CA PRO A 329 -10.20 1.51 2.11
C PRO A 329 -10.16 2.70 3.06
N ASN A 330 -9.03 2.97 3.73
CA ASN A 330 -8.90 4.12 4.64
C ASN A 330 -9.01 5.45 3.90
N VAL A 331 -8.48 5.51 2.69
CA VAL A 331 -8.54 6.71 1.82
C VAL A 331 -9.86 6.79 1.09
N ALA A 332 -10.37 5.66 0.59
CA ALA A 332 -11.67 5.62 -0.03
C ALA A 332 -12.78 6.16 0.90
N ALA A 333 -12.71 5.82 2.19
CA ALA A 333 -13.72 6.22 3.17
C ALA A 333 -13.80 7.74 3.41
N VAL A 334 -12.71 8.50 3.23
CA VAL A 334 -12.72 9.96 3.47
C VAL A 334 -13.35 10.76 2.34
N ALA A 335 -13.58 10.15 1.18
CA ALA A 335 -14.25 10.81 0.08
C ALA A 335 -15.75 11.01 0.36
N GLU A 336 -16.27 12.14 -0.09
CA GLU A 336 -17.71 12.37 -0.13
C GLU A 336 -18.29 11.80 -1.41
N VAL A 337 -19.22 10.85 -1.26
CA VAL A 337 -19.93 10.21 -2.37
C VAL A 337 -21.38 9.97 -2.01
N LYS A 338 -22.27 10.00 -3.01
CA LYS A 338 -23.69 9.69 -2.85
C LYS A 338 -23.96 8.19 -2.67
N HIS A 339 -23.11 7.36 -3.27
CA HIS A 339 -23.22 5.89 -3.19
C HIS A 339 -21.83 5.23 -2.99
N PRO A 340 -21.67 4.28 -2.05
CA PRO A 340 -20.40 3.64 -1.73
C PRO A 340 -19.68 3.01 -2.93
N VAL A 341 -20.43 2.44 -3.85
CA VAL A 341 -19.93 1.75 -5.06
C VAL A 341 -19.13 2.68 -5.96
N ALA A 342 -19.45 3.99 -5.99
CA ALA A 342 -18.68 4.95 -6.78
C ALA A 342 -17.20 4.97 -6.41
N GLN A 343 -16.88 4.89 -5.10
CA GLN A 343 -15.48 4.77 -4.66
C GLN A 343 -14.88 3.40 -4.94
N GLY A 344 -15.66 2.32 -4.85
CA GLY A 344 -15.21 1.00 -5.25
C GLY A 344 -14.73 0.97 -6.71
N ILE A 345 -15.49 1.58 -7.62
CA ILE A 345 -15.15 1.70 -9.05
C ILE A 345 -13.86 2.51 -9.24
N VAL A 346 -13.77 3.68 -8.60
CA VAL A 346 -12.60 4.57 -8.69
C VAL A 346 -11.33 3.89 -8.14
N GLN A 347 -11.44 3.18 -7.03
CA GLN A 347 -10.30 2.49 -6.43
C GLN A 347 -9.86 1.25 -7.20
N SER A 348 -10.78 0.59 -7.92
CA SER A 348 -10.44 -0.46 -8.88
C SER A 348 -9.57 0.09 -10.03
N LEU A 349 -9.87 1.29 -10.55
CA LEU A 349 -9.05 1.96 -11.55
C LEU A 349 -7.63 2.27 -11.06
N SER A 350 -7.46 2.63 -9.78
CA SER A 350 -6.11 2.92 -9.25
C SER A 350 -5.20 1.67 -9.26
N VAL A 351 -5.74 0.46 -9.06
CA VAL A 351 -5.01 -0.81 -9.22
C VAL A 351 -4.55 -1.02 -10.67
N PHE A 352 -5.44 -0.71 -11.62
CA PHE A 352 -5.11 -0.80 -13.04
C PHE A 352 -3.99 0.16 -13.43
N ILE A 353 -4.09 1.44 -13.02
CA ILE A 353 -3.07 2.45 -13.30
C ILE A 353 -1.72 2.05 -12.71
N ASP A 354 -1.70 1.60 -11.46
CA ASP A 354 -0.49 1.21 -10.76
C ASP A 354 0.22 0.04 -11.44
N THR A 355 -0.44 -1.09 -11.55
CA THR A 355 0.24 -2.33 -11.91
C THR A 355 0.18 -2.62 -13.42
N ILE A 356 -1.00 -2.47 -14.05
CA ILE A 356 -1.11 -2.77 -15.49
C ILE A 356 -0.39 -1.70 -16.33
N ILE A 357 -0.40 -0.43 -15.90
CA ILE A 357 0.29 0.63 -16.64
C ILE A 357 1.72 0.82 -16.10
N LEU A 358 1.87 1.34 -14.87
CA LEU A 358 3.18 1.83 -14.40
C LEU A 358 4.19 0.70 -14.12
N CYS A 359 3.77 -0.43 -13.53
CA CYS A 359 4.71 -1.57 -13.37
C CYS A 359 5.09 -2.19 -14.72
N SER A 360 4.17 -2.22 -15.71
CA SER A 360 4.51 -2.66 -17.07
C SER A 360 5.50 -1.72 -17.75
N CYS A 361 5.40 -0.41 -17.51
CA CYS A 361 6.39 0.55 -18.00
C CYS A 361 7.79 0.20 -17.50
N THR A 362 7.95 -0.03 -16.19
CA THR A 362 9.24 -0.42 -15.59
C THR A 362 9.75 -1.75 -16.14
N ALA A 363 8.85 -2.74 -16.24
CA ALA A 363 9.21 -4.05 -16.78
C ALA A 363 9.72 -3.97 -18.23
N LEU A 364 9.04 -3.19 -19.07
CA LEU A 364 9.44 -2.98 -20.46
C LEU A 364 10.74 -2.18 -20.56
N ILE A 365 10.95 -1.15 -19.72
CA ILE A 365 12.22 -0.43 -19.66
C ILE A 365 13.36 -1.41 -19.36
N ILE A 366 13.23 -2.27 -18.36
CA ILE A 366 14.27 -3.24 -17.98
C ILE A 366 14.49 -4.27 -19.09
N LEU A 367 13.43 -4.89 -19.61
CA LEU A 367 13.55 -6.00 -20.56
C LEU A 367 13.97 -5.54 -21.97
N LEU A 368 13.54 -4.36 -22.42
CA LEU A 368 13.92 -3.80 -23.73
C LEU A 368 15.33 -3.21 -23.73
N SER A 369 15.91 -2.88 -22.58
CA SER A 369 17.26 -2.32 -22.48
C SER A 369 18.38 -3.31 -22.81
N GLY A 370 18.10 -4.61 -22.75
CA GLY A 370 19.09 -5.68 -22.91
C GLY A 370 20.08 -5.82 -21.73
N VAL A 371 19.88 -5.08 -20.63
CA VAL A 371 20.77 -5.12 -19.46
C VAL A 371 20.51 -6.35 -18.58
N TYR A 372 19.26 -6.83 -18.59
CA TYR A 372 18.88 -7.94 -17.72
C TYR A 372 19.48 -9.26 -18.21
N GLU A 373 20.27 -9.92 -17.34
CA GLU A 373 20.78 -11.27 -17.53
C GLU A 373 20.35 -12.17 -16.37
N PRO A 374 19.96 -13.44 -16.65
CA PRO A 374 19.61 -14.39 -15.58
C PRO A 374 20.78 -14.59 -14.61
N GLY A 375 20.53 -14.46 -13.30
CA GLY A 375 21.53 -14.66 -12.26
C GLY A 375 22.44 -13.46 -11.96
N MET A 376 22.17 -12.28 -12.56
CA MET A 376 22.89 -11.06 -12.19
C MET A 376 22.59 -10.68 -10.73
N ASP A 377 23.55 -10.02 -10.06
CA ASP A 377 23.46 -9.65 -8.64
C ASP A 377 23.09 -8.16 -8.41
N GLN A 378 22.41 -7.53 -9.38
CA GLN A 378 21.95 -6.15 -9.27
C GLN A 378 20.45 -6.11 -8.93
N ALA A 379 20.11 -5.87 -7.68
CA ALA A 379 18.73 -5.84 -7.22
C ALA A 379 18.18 -4.44 -6.99
N GLY A 380 16.86 -4.35 -7.02
CA GLY A 380 16.14 -3.14 -6.65
C GLY A 380 16.25 -2.04 -7.69
N VAL A 381 16.30 -0.78 -7.23
CA VAL A 381 16.25 0.39 -8.11
C VAL A 381 17.44 0.50 -9.08
N VAL A 382 18.61 -0.01 -8.70
CA VAL A 382 19.87 0.10 -9.49
C VAL A 382 19.71 -0.57 -10.86
N LEU A 383 19.02 -1.72 -10.94
CA LEU A 383 18.76 -2.36 -12.23
C LEU A 383 17.92 -1.46 -13.15
N THR A 384 16.88 -0.82 -12.61
CA THR A 384 16.04 0.09 -13.42
C THR A 384 16.83 1.32 -13.87
N GLN A 385 17.71 1.86 -13.03
CA GLN A 385 18.58 2.99 -13.37
C GLN A 385 19.58 2.61 -14.47
N THR A 386 20.20 1.45 -14.35
CA THR A 386 21.14 0.93 -15.37
C THR A 386 20.42 0.65 -16.69
N ALA A 387 19.22 0.05 -16.63
CA ALA A 387 18.40 -0.20 -17.81
C ALA A 387 18.01 1.10 -18.53
N MET A 388 17.62 2.13 -17.78
CA MET A 388 17.29 3.43 -18.36
C MET A 388 18.53 4.10 -18.96
N ALA A 389 19.68 4.03 -18.28
CA ALA A 389 20.93 4.58 -18.79
C ALA A 389 21.38 3.91 -20.08
N ALA A 390 21.17 2.62 -20.24
CA ALA A 390 21.51 1.90 -21.45
C ALA A 390 20.73 2.39 -22.69
N VAL A 391 19.49 2.87 -22.49
CA VAL A 391 18.63 3.32 -23.61
C VAL A 391 18.79 4.81 -23.90
N VAL A 392 18.83 5.66 -22.85
CA VAL A 392 18.80 7.13 -23.02
C VAL A 392 20.08 7.84 -22.57
N GLY A 393 21.11 7.07 -22.16
CA GLY A 393 22.36 7.61 -21.61
C GLY A 393 22.28 7.91 -20.11
N GLU A 394 23.39 8.39 -19.54
CA GLU A 394 23.55 8.57 -18.08
C GLU A 394 22.49 9.48 -17.43
N TRP A 395 21.90 10.41 -18.16
CA TRP A 395 20.81 11.22 -17.62
C TRP A 395 19.57 10.39 -17.26
N GLY A 396 19.43 9.20 -17.82
CA GLY A 396 18.37 8.26 -17.47
C GLY A 396 18.43 7.81 -16.00
N ARG A 397 19.63 7.68 -15.42
CA ARG A 397 19.79 7.43 -13.96
C ARG A 397 19.26 8.59 -13.15
N VAL A 398 19.57 9.82 -13.57
CA VAL A 398 19.08 11.04 -12.92
C VAL A 398 17.56 11.11 -12.98
N PHE A 399 16.97 10.83 -14.15
CA PHE A 399 15.52 10.80 -14.32
C PHE A 399 14.84 9.79 -13.37
N ILE A 400 15.34 8.55 -13.32
CA ILE A 400 14.79 7.52 -12.40
C ILE A 400 14.94 7.95 -10.95
N SER A 401 16.06 8.56 -10.56
CA SER A 401 16.27 9.04 -9.18
C SER A 401 15.28 10.14 -8.81
N ILE A 402 15.01 11.09 -9.70
CA ILE A 402 14.05 12.17 -9.47
C ILE A 402 12.63 11.61 -9.45
N ALA A 403 12.26 10.75 -10.41
CA ALA A 403 10.95 10.10 -10.44
C ALA A 403 10.70 9.30 -9.15
N LEU A 404 11.68 8.50 -8.73
CA LEU A 404 11.60 7.73 -7.50
C LEU A 404 11.48 8.62 -6.26
N LEU A 405 12.24 9.72 -6.19
CA LEU A 405 12.14 10.67 -5.07
C LEU A 405 10.72 11.22 -4.94
N LEU A 406 10.09 11.59 -6.06
CA LEU A 406 8.71 12.07 -6.08
C LEU A 406 7.71 10.98 -5.68
N PHE A 407 7.86 9.76 -6.24
CA PHE A 407 7.03 8.61 -5.93
C PHE A 407 7.10 8.26 -4.44
N VAL A 408 8.31 8.11 -3.92
CA VAL A 408 8.54 7.76 -2.51
C VAL A 408 8.06 8.86 -1.57
N PHE A 409 8.26 10.11 -1.93
CA PHE A 409 7.79 11.24 -1.15
C PHE A 409 6.27 11.18 -0.92
N THR A 410 5.49 10.97 -1.98
CA THR A 410 4.03 10.85 -1.87
C THR A 410 3.60 9.61 -1.10
N THR A 411 4.30 8.48 -1.30
CA THR A 411 4.00 7.22 -0.61
C THR A 411 4.33 7.27 0.88
N LEU A 412 5.44 7.90 1.29
CA LEU A 412 5.79 8.08 2.71
C LEU A 412 4.72 8.87 3.47
N ILE A 413 4.19 9.92 2.83
CA ILE A 413 3.13 10.74 3.42
C ILE A 413 1.82 9.95 3.53
N TYR A 414 1.49 9.18 2.50
CA TYR A 414 0.33 8.29 2.50
C TYR A 414 0.46 7.20 3.59
N ASN A 415 1.59 6.53 3.67
CA ASN A 415 1.85 5.51 4.68
C ASN A 415 1.75 6.06 6.10
N TYR A 416 2.28 7.26 6.32
CA TYR A 416 2.10 7.98 7.58
C TYR A 416 0.62 8.18 7.91
N TYR A 417 -0.18 8.66 6.94
CA TYR A 417 -1.61 8.86 7.12
C TYR A 417 -2.34 7.57 7.49
N LEU A 418 -2.03 6.44 6.85
CA LEU A 418 -2.63 5.14 7.16
C LEU A 418 -2.34 4.72 8.60
N GLY A 419 -1.12 4.90 9.07
CA GLY A 419 -0.77 4.58 10.46
C GLY A 419 -1.44 5.54 11.46
N GLU A 420 -1.58 6.83 11.15
CA GLU A 420 -2.34 7.78 11.97
C GLU A 420 -3.82 7.41 12.03
N ASN A 421 -4.42 7.01 10.90
CA ASN A 421 -5.81 6.54 10.85
C ASN A 421 -6.01 5.27 11.67
N ALA A 422 -5.09 4.31 11.57
CA ALA A 422 -5.10 3.09 12.36
C ALA A 422 -4.97 3.37 13.85
N LEU A 423 -4.09 4.29 14.24
CA LEU A 423 -3.92 4.71 15.64
C LEU A 423 -5.19 5.38 16.17
N GLY A 424 -5.85 6.21 15.36
CA GLY A 424 -7.09 6.88 15.69
C GLY A 424 -8.26 5.94 16.01
N PHE A 425 -8.20 4.69 15.54
CA PHE A 425 -9.17 3.66 15.91
C PHE A 425 -9.07 3.23 17.40
N PHE A 426 -7.88 3.34 18.01
CA PHE A 426 -7.66 2.98 19.41
C PHE A 426 -7.83 4.15 20.36
N THR A 427 -7.42 5.36 19.96
CA THR A 427 -7.28 6.50 20.84
C THR A 427 -7.40 7.83 20.12
N GLU A 428 -8.09 8.75 20.77
CA GLU A 428 -8.21 10.15 20.33
C GLU A 428 -7.19 11.06 21.03
N LYS A 429 -6.36 10.50 21.93
CA LYS A 429 -5.38 11.28 22.71
C LYS A 429 -4.24 11.78 21.82
N ARG A 430 -3.79 13.01 22.04
CA ARG A 430 -2.72 13.63 21.24
C ARG A 430 -1.34 12.99 21.45
N LEU A 431 -1.04 12.51 22.66
CA LEU A 431 0.29 11.97 22.99
C LEU A 431 0.68 10.74 22.13
N PRO A 432 -0.15 9.70 21.97
CA PRO A 432 0.15 8.57 21.08
C PRO A 432 0.41 9.01 19.64
N VAL A 433 -0.32 9.99 19.12
CA VAL A 433 -0.12 10.53 17.76
C VAL A 433 1.25 11.21 17.64
N VAL A 434 1.66 12.00 18.65
CA VAL A 434 2.97 12.64 18.64
C VAL A 434 4.10 11.60 18.73
N ILE A 435 3.96 10.58 19.58
CA ILE A 435 4.91 9.47 19.66
C ILE A 435 5.02 8.76 18.31
N TYR A 436 3.91 8.44 17.69
CA TYR A 436 3.87 7.82 16.35
C TYR A 436 4.61 8.67 15.31
N ARG A 437 4.37 9.98 15.27
CA ARG A 437 5.07 10.91 14.37
C ARG A 437 6.58 10.86 14.53
N ILE A 438 7.05 10.88 15.78
CA ILE A 438 8.48 10.79 16.10
C ILE A 438 9.03 9.43 15.64
N LEU A 439 8.32 8.32 15.91
CA LEU A 439 8.74 6.99 15.49
C LEU A 439 8.85 6.85 13.97
N VAL A 440 7.88 7.39 13.21
CA VAL A 440 7.94 7.39 11.73
C VAL A 440 9.18 8.14 11.24
N VAL A 441 9.46 9.32 11.79
CA VAL A 441 10.63 10.14 11.43
C VAL A 441 11.94 9.38 11.70
N ILE A 442 12.07 8.75 12.87
CA ILE A 442 13.24 7.92 13.21
C ILE A 442 13.36 6.73 12.25
N LEU A 443 12.25 6.11 11.89
CA LEU A 443 12.23 4.92 11.07
C LEU A 443 12.57 5.20 9.60
N VAL A 444 12.20 6.35 9.08
CA VAL A 444 12.63 6.81 7.74
C VAL A 444 14.16 6.93 7.71
N LEU A 445 14.77 7.50 8.75
CA LEU A 445 16.24 7.57 8.87
C LEU A 445 16.85 6.17 9.01
N TRP A 446 16.28 5.31 9.86
CA TRP A 446 16.76 3.94 10.04
C TRP A 446 16.70 3.15 8.74
N GLY A 447 15.57 3.18 8.03
CA GLY A 447 15.38 2.47 6.77
C GLY A 447 16.40 2.85 5.70
N SER A 448 16.78 4.12 5.63
CA SER A 448 17.75 4.61 4.63
C SER A 448 19.15 4.02 4.76
N VAL A 449 19.52 3.47 5.92
CA VAL A 449 20.84 2.87 6.20
C VAL A 449 20.83 1.35 6.31
N GLN A 450 19.69 0.73 6.08
CA GLN A 450 19.55 -0.73 6.10
C GLN A 450 19.93 -1.36 4.75
N ASP A 451 19.81 -2.69 4.68
CA ASP A 451 19.95 -3.47 3.45
C ASP A 451 18.58 -3.88 2.88
N LEU A 452 18.56 -4.22 1.59
CA LEU A 452 17.35 -4.62 0.86
C LEU A 452 16.63 -5.81 1.51
N GLY A 453 17.39 -6.84 1.92
CA GLY A 453 16.84 -8.06 2.50
C GLY A 453 16.10 -7.79 3.79
N THR A 454 16.71 -7.03 4.70
CA THR A 454 16.12 -6.69 6.01
C THR A 454 14.82 -5.91 5.88
N VAL A 455 14.80 -4.83 5.06
CA VAL A 455 13.58 -3.99 4.94
C VAL A 455 12.44 -4.74 4.25
N PHE A 456 12.73 -5.54 3.22
CA PHE A 456 11.71 -6.32 2.54
C PHE A 456 11.23 -7.51 3.37
N ALA A 457 12.09 -8.21 4.11
CA ALA A 457 11.67 -9.34 4.93
C ALA A 457 10.62 -8.92 5.98
N PHE A 458 10.86 -7.81 6.68
CA PHE A 458 9.90 -7.26 7.64
C PHE A 458 8.61 -6.80 6.98
N ALA A 459 8.71 -6.04 5.88
CA ALA A 459 7.55 -5.55 5.14
C ALA A 459 6.69 -6.71 4.61
N ASP A 460 7.31 -7.77 4.08
CA ASP A 460 6.63 -8.93 3.52
C ASP A 460 5.84 -9.71 4.58
N VAL A 461 6.39 -9.93 5.78
CA VAL A 461 5.68 -10.62 6.88
C VAL A 461 4.47 -9.82 7.33
N THR A 462 4.66 -8.54 7.63
CA THR A 462 3.57 -7.68 8.13
C THR A 462 2.48 -7.47 7.09
N MET A 463 2.86 -7.27 5.83
CA MET A 463 1.96 -7.19 4.68
C MET A 463 1.14 -8.49 4.50
N GLY A 464 1.80 -9.64 4.61
CA GLY A 464 1.13 -10.93 4.47
C GLY A 464 0.08 -11.18 5.54
N LEU A 465 0.41 -10.91 6.80
CA LEU A 465 -0.54 -11.04 7.92
C LEU A 465 -1.72 -10.06 7.78
N LEU A 466 -1.45 -8.82 7.38
CA LEU A 466 -2.48 -7.82 7.14
C LEU A 466 -3.44 -8.25 6.02
N ALA A 467 -2.89 -8.74 4.90
CA ALA A 467 -3.67 -9.22 3.77
C ALA A 467 -4.58 -10.38 4.15
N ILE A 468 -4.08 -11.38 4.89
CA ILE A 468 -4.89 -12.51 5.37
C ILE A 468 -6.08 -12.01 6.19
N ALA A 469 -5.83 -11.17 7.19
CA ALA A 469 -6.87 -10.67 8.08
C ALA A 469 -7.92 -9.84 7.32
N ASN A 470 -7.49 -8.98 6.41
CA ASN A 470 -8.37 -8.15 5.61
C ASN A 470 -9.18 -8.96 4.59
N LEU A 471 -8.55 -9.89 3.86
CA LEU A 471 -9.23 -10.73 2.88
C LEU A 471 -10.32 -11.60 3.53
N ILE A 472 -10.08 -12.15 4.73
CA ILE A 472 -11.10 -12.87 5.49
C ILE A 472 -12.27 -11.95 5.81
N ALA A 473 -12.02 -10.73 6.27
CA ALA A 473 -13.09 -9.79 6.60
C ALA A 473 -13.92 -9.41 5.37
N VAL A 474 -13.27 -9.11 4.24
CA VAL A 474 -13.95 -8.80 2.97
C VAL A 474 -14.76 -10.00 2.48
N ALA A 475 -14.23 -11.23 2.58
CA ALA A 475 -14.94 -12.45 2.20
C ALA A 475 -16.20 -12.69 3.06
N LEU A 476 -16.14 -12.44 4.36
CA LEU A 476 -17.30 -12.53 5.26
C LEU A 476 -18.35 -11.47 4.94
N LEU A 477 -17.94 -10.26 4.57
CA LEU A 477 -18.83 -9.15 4.20
C LEU A 477 -19.21 -9.14 2.70
N PHE A 478 -18.77 -10.12 1.93
CA PHE A 478 -18.97 -10.14 0.48
C PHE A 478 -20.44 -10.08 0.06
N LYS A 479 -21.35 -10.70 0.82
CA LYS A 479 -22.79 -10.62 0.58
C LYS A 479 -23.32 -9.19 0.67
N VAL A 480 -22.81 -8.40 1.61
CA VAL A 480 -23.16 -6.97 1.78
C VAL A 480 -22.64 -6.19 0.56
N GLY A 481 -21.39 -6.43 0.15
CA GLY A 481 -20.82 -5.81 -1.05
C GLY A 481 -21.61 -6.11 -2.32
N LEU A 482 -22.09 -7.36 -2.50
CA LEU A 482 -22.95 -7.73 -3.63
C LEU A 482 -24.34 -7.05 -3.57
N ARG A 483 -24.90 -6.84 -2.36
CA ARG A 483 -26.17 -6.11 -2.18
C ARG A 483 -25.99 -4.65 -2.61
N LEU A 484 -24.92 -3.98 -2.19
CA LEU A 484 -24.56 -2.63 -2.63
C LEU A 484 -24.41 -2.53 -4.15
N MET A 485 -23.69 -3.48 -4.75
CA MET A 485 -23.50 -3.52 -6.20
C MET A 485 -24.83 -3.65 -6.94
N ARG A 486 -25.74 -4.52 -6.47
CA ARG A 486 -27.06 -4.71 -7.09
C ARG A 486 -27.94 -3.48 -6.96
N ASP A 487 -27.87 -2.78 -5.85
CA ASP A 487 -28.59 -1.52 -5.67
C ASP A 487 -28.10 -0.46 -6.64
N TYR A 488 -26.79 -0.27 -6.73
CA TYR A 488 -26.17 0.63 -7.70
C TYR A 488 -26.56 0.29 -9.14
N ASP A 489 -26.48 -0.99 -9.53
CA ASP A 489 -26.88 -1.48 -10.87
C ASP A 489 -28.35 -1.21 -11.16
N ARG A 490 -29.25 -1.40 -10.18
CA ARG A 490 -30.67 -1.14 -10.31
C ARG A 490 -30.93 0.32 -10.65
N GLN A 491 -30.25 1.24 -9.97
CA GLN A 491 -30.38 2.68 -10.19
C GLN A 491 -29.84 3.10 -11.56
N ILE A 492 -28.65 2.61 -11.95
CA ILE A 492 -28.09 2.87 -13.29
C ILE A 492 -29.02 2.38 -14.40
N ARG A 493 -29.60 1.16 -14.27
CA ARG A 493 -30.57 0.63 -15.25
C ARG A 493 -31.87 1.42 -15.30
N ALA A 494 -32.24 2.08 -14.21
CA ALA A 494 -33.38 3.00 -14.16
C ALA A 494 -33.06 4.40 -14.76
N GLY A 495 -31.86 4.60 -15.29
CA GLY A 495 -31.42 5.86 -15.91
C GLY A 495 -30.95 6.92 -14.93
N ILE A 496 -30.67 6.56 -13.66
CA ILE A 496 -30.15 7.46 -12.66
C ILE A 496 -28.64 7.61 -12.88
N GLU A 497 -28.20 8.76 -13.35
CA GLU A 497 -26.77 9.03 -13.62
C GLU A 497 -25.90 9.02 -12.35
N GLN A 498 -26.43 9.49 -11.23
CA GLN A 498 -25.76 9.53 -9.94
C GLN A 498 -26.56 8.75 -8.89
N PRO A 499 -26.36 7.43 -8.78
CA PRO A 499 -27.01 6.62 -7.76
C PRO A 499 -26.77 7.14 -6.34
N VAL A 500 -27.78 7.03 -5.49
CA VAL A 500 -27.77 7.49 -4.09
C VAL A 500 -28.09 6.31 -3.19
N LEU A 501 -27.33 6.13 -2.12
CA LEU A 501 -27.65 5.10 -1.11
C LEU A 501 -28.85 5.55 -0.28
N ASP A 502 -29.96 4.77 -0.29
CA ASP A 502 -31.03 4.93 0.70
C ASP A 502 -30.72 4.03 1.92
N PRO A 503 -30.45 4.60 3.10
CA PRO A 503 -30.16 3.81 4.30
C PRO A 503 -31.33 2.94 4.74
N LYS A 504 -32.57 3.21 4.29
CA LYS A 504 -33.74 2.36 4.59
C LYS A 504 -33.62 0.97 3.95
N ASP A 505 -33.03 0.90 2.74
CA ASP A 505 -32.78 -0.36 2.04
C ASP A 505 -31.70 -1.21 2.75
N PHE A 506 -31.00 -0.65 3.74
CA PHE A 506 -29.91 -1.26 4.51
C PHE A 506 -30.12 -1.10 6.03
N ALA A 507 -31.37 -1.04 6.49
CA ALA A 507 -31.73 -0.81 7.89
C ALA A 507 -31.27 -1.93 8.85
N ASP A 508 -30.92 -3.10 8.31
CA ASP A 508 -30.33 -4.24 9.01
C ASP A 508 -28.83 -4.08 9.33
N LEU A 509 -28.18 -3.03 8.81
CA LEU A 509 -26.75 -2.77 8.99
C LEU A 509 -26.51 -1.62 9.98
N ASP A 510 -25.39 -1.69 10.73
CA ASP A 510 -24.95 -0.61 11.62
C ASP A 510 -24.27 0.51 10.80
N LEU A 511 -25.11 1.36 10.18
CA LEU A 511 -24.68 2.51 9.41
C LEU A 511 -24.70 3.78 10.26
N ASP A 512 -23.82 4.74 9.94
CA ASP A 512 -23.82 6.05 10.59
C ASP A 512 -24.94 6.96 10.02
N PRO A 513 -25.97 7.30 10.82
CA PRO A 513 -27.03 8.17 10.35
C PRO A 513 -26.56 9.58 9.97
N ALA A 514 -25.46 10.07 10.57
CA ALA A 514 -24.92 11.39 10.27
C ALA A 514 -24.25 11.45 8.88
N VAL A 515 -23.85 10.27 8.34
CA VAL A 515 -23.26 10.16 7.00
C VAL A 515 -24.34 10.03 5.94
N TRP A 516 -25.29 9.09 6.11
CA TRP A 516 -26.17 8.69 5.01
C TRP A 516 -27.49 9.42 4.96
N LYS A 517 -28.04 9.95 6.10
CA LYS A 517 -29.25 10.78 6.09
C LYS A 517 -29.04 12.14 5.43
N ALA A 518 -27.83 12.69 5.51
CA ALA A 518 -27.51 13.98 4.90
C ALA A 518 -27.49 13.95 3.36
N ASN A 519 -27.35 12.76 2.77
CA ASN A 519 -27.27 12.56 1.32
C ASN A 519 -28.63 12.31 0.66
N MET A 520 -29.73 12.20 1.44
CA MET A 520 -31.07 12.11 0.86
C MET A 520 -31.42 13.43 0.15
N PRO A 521 -31.96 13.38 -1.09
CA PRO A 521 -32.61 14.54 -1.65
C PRO A 521 -33.71 14.98 -0.68
N ALA A 522 -33.80 16.30 -0.42
CA ALA A 522 -34.89 16.84 0.37
C ALA A 522 -36.20 16.28 -0.20
N THR A 523 -36.95 15.55 0.63
CA THR A 523 -38.31 15.11 0.22
C THR A 523 -39.07 16.34 -0.24
N PRO A 524 -39.64 16.33 -1.45
CA PRO A 524 -40.45 17.47 -1.89
C PRO A 524 -41.49 17.73 -0.80
N ASP A 525 -41.52 18.95 -0.29
CA ASP A 525 -42.47 19.35 0.73
C ASP A 525 -43.88 19.17 0.16
N THR A 526 -44.56 18.09 0.56
CA THR A 526 -45.93 17.78 0.14
C THR A 526 -46.96 18.76 0.73
N THR A 527 -46.51 19.82 1.40
CA THR A 527 -47.36 20.85 2.03
C THR A 527 -47.76 22.00 1.10
N GLU A 528 -47.24 22.08 -0.14
CA GLU A 528 -47.68 23.15 -1.09
C GLU A 528 -48.84 22.73 -2.03
N ARG A 529 -49.59 21.68 -1.72
CA ARG A 529 -50.88 21.41 -2.38
C ARG A 529 -52.01 21.41 -1.37
N ARG A 530 -52.38 22.61 -0.90
CA ARG A 530 -53.76 22.90 -0.44
C ARG A 530 -54.15 24.33 -0.84
#